data_73c0b287c178fa2777ea78b2227ce51c
#
_entry.id   73c0b287c178fa2777ea78b2227ce51c
#
_cell.length_a   1.000
_cell.length_b   1.000
_cell.length_c   1.000
_cell.angle_alpha   90.00
_cell.angle_beta   90.00
_cell.angle_gamma   90.00
#
_symmetry.space_group_name_H-M   'P 1'
#
loop_
_entity.id
_entity.type
_entity.pdbx_description
1 polymer ?
#
loop_
_entity_poly.entity_id
_entity_poly.type
_entity_poly.pdbx_seq_one_letter_code
_entity_poly.pdbx_strand_id
1 'polypeptide(L)'
;MGKFRVVYFIFIFIFISCSKKTGDDNNSSIKPRLKIQNLKLYEPISVCKCSDDGIKTLTNALELRKEFQNLEQYNNDSESLKTMSSLTNNWSLIRDQCLMKFGSQLFKPSSCNNPDKIHDLREQLDALGIRTS
;
A
#
# COMPACT_ATOMS: atom_id res chain seq x y z
N MET A 1 41.63 12.68 58.69
CA MET A 1 42.60 12.80 57.58
C MET A 1 42.25 11.77 56.51
N GLY A 2 41.40 12.10 55.59
CA GLY A 2 40.91 11.21 54.53
C GLY A 2 41.44 11.69 53.19
N LYS A 3 42.21 10.87 52.54
CA LYS A 3 42.82 11.14 51.25
C LYS A 3 41.77 10.94 50.14
N PHE A 4 41.39 12.02 49.47
CA PHE A 4 40.59 12.01 48.26
C PHE A 4 41.44 11.40 47.11
N ARG A 5 41.04 10.26 46.63
CA ARG A 5 41.56 9.70 45.36
C ARG A 5 40.66 10.23 44.25
N VAL A 6 41.19 11.19 43.51
CA VAL A 6 40.62 11.66 42.27
C VAL A 6 40.88 10.57 41.21
N VAL A 7 39.83 9.87 40.82
CA VAL A 7 39.87 8.93 39.69
C VAL A 7 39.59 9.70 38.43
N TYR A 8 40.61 9.97 37.65
CA TYR A 8 40.47 10.53 36.29
C TYR A 8 39.91 9.46 35.37
N PHE A 9 38.63 9.61 35.01
CA PHE A 9 38.07 8.85 33.89
C PHE A 9 38.52 9.53 32.59
N ILE A 10 39.49 8.94 31.96
CA ILE A 10 39.89 9.29 30.60
C ILE A 10 38.85 8.68 29.68
N PHE A 11 37.92 9.52 29.18
CA PHE A 11 37.03 9.17 28.09
C PHE A 11 37.84 9.11 26.79
N ILE A 12 38.22 7.90 26.40
CA ILE A 12 38.76 7.66 25.07
C ILE A 12 37.58 7.65 24.10
N PHE A 13 37.37 8.78 23.39
CA PHE A 13 36.49 8.83 22.22
C PHE A 13 37.16 8.02 21.09
N ILE A 14 36.72 6.81 20.93
CA ILE A 14 37.04 6.02 19.74
C ILE A 14 36.10 6.53 18.61
N PHE A 15 36.65 7.39 17.75
CA PHE A 15 36.01 7.71 16.46
C PHE A 15 36.07 6.46 15.59
N ILE A 16 34.94 5.73 15.55
CA ILE A 16 34.76 4.69 14.56
C ILE A 16 34.43 5.38 13.25
N SER A 17 35.44 5.57 12.43
CA SER A 17 35.29 5.94 11.01
C SER A 17 34.45 4.88 10.31
N CYS A 18 33.22 5.22 9.96
CA CYS A 18 32.38 4.39 9.12
C CYS A 18 32.94 4.41 7.71
N SER A 19 33.74 3.42 7.37
CA SER A 19 34.24 3.15 6.03
C SER A 19 33.05 2.80 5.12
N LYS A 20 32.87 3.60 4.06
CA LYS A 20 31.97 3.26 2.95
C LYS A 20 32.45 1.96 2.32
N LYS A 21 31.74 0.87 2.55
CA LYS A 21 31.79 -0.32 1.69
C LYS A 21 30.75 -0.14 0.58
N THR A 22 31.24 0.21 -0.58
CA THR A 22 30.61 -0.09 -1.87
C THR A 22 30.57 -1.62 -1.97
N GLY A 23 29.39 -2.17 -1.87
CA GLY A 23 29.10 -3.59 -2.09
C GLY A 23 27.83 -3.64 -2.94
N ASP A 24 28.03 -3.70 -4.26
CA ASP A 24 27.03 -4.22 -5.19
C ASP A 24 26.74 -5.65 -4.79
N ASP A 25 25.50 -5.95 -4.54
CA ASP A 25 24.78 -7.19 -4.81
C ASP A 25 23.43 -7.12 -4.12
N ASN A 26 22.50 -6.43 -4.74
CA ASN A 26 21.09 -6.59 -4.42
C ASN A 26 20.32 -6.90 -5.70
N ASN A 27 20.31 -8.19 -6.02
CA ASN A 27 19.27 -8.80 -6.82
C ASN A 27 17.98 -8.85 -5.99
N SER A 28 17.50 -7.66 -5.61
CA SER A 28 16.16 -7.47 -5.11
C SER A 28 15.27 -7.41 -6.34
N SER A 29 14.52 -8.47 -6.58
CA SER A 29 13.45 -8.53 -7.57
C SER A 29 12.42 -7.44 -7.24
N ILE A 30 12.72 -6.22 -7.66
CA ILE A 30 11.78 -5.09 -7.60
C ILE A 30 10.70 -5.43 -8.62
N LYS A 31 9.58 -6.00 -8.14
CA LYS A 31 8.35 -6.04 -8.94
C LYS A 31 8.11 -4.62 -9.49
N PRO A 32 7.81 -4.46 -10.78
CA PRO A 32 7.59 -3.14 -11.35
C PRO A 32 6.44 -2.47 -10.59
N ARG A 33 6.78 -1.44 -9.80
CA ARG A 33 5.78 -0.61 -9.12
C ARG A 33 4.84 -0.03 -10.18
N LEU A 34 3.56 -0.24 -9.98
CA LEU A 34 2.51 0.26 -10.86
C LEU A 34 2.74 1.76 -11.12
N LYS A 35 3.03 2.11 -12.38
CA LYS A 35 3.05 3.51 -12.80
C LYS A 35 1.63 4.06 -12.61
N ILE A 36 1.51 5.05 -11.72
CA ILE A 36 0.27 5.81 -11.55
C ILE A 36 -0.01 6.49 -12.88
N GLN A 37 -0.91 5.92 -13.65
CA GLN A 37 -1.39 6.57 -14.87
C GLN A 37 -2.26 7.75 -14.45
N ASN A 38 -2.07 8.88 -15.12
CA ASN A 38 -2.91 10.08 -14.95
C ASN A 38 -4.38 9.65 -14.85
N LEU A 39 -5.06 10.14 -13.83
CA LEU A 39 -6.46 9.83 -13.54
C LEU A 39 -7.32 10.33 -14.71
N LYS A 40 -7.32 9.57 -15.80
CA LYS A 40 -8.26 9.76 -16.89
C LYS A 40 -9.62 9.37 -16.33
N LEU A 41 -10.62 10.22 -16.55
CA LEU A 41 -11.98 9.93 -16.13
C LEU A 41 -12.35 8.48 -16.52
N TYR A 42 -12.69 7.67 -15.52
CA TYR A 42 -13.04 6.26 -15.75
C TYR A 42 -14.36 6.20 -16.50
N GLU A 43 -14.39 5.53 -17.63
CA GLU A 43 -15.59 5.34 -18.43
C GLU A 43 -16.01 3.87 -18.43
N PRO A 44 -17.02 3.50 -17.63
CA PRO A 44 -17.45 2.10 -17.53
C PRO A 44 -18.18 1.67 -18.80
N ILE A 45 -17.71 0.59 -19.42
CA ILE A 45 -18.29 0.04 -20.65
C ILE A 45 -19.30 -1.10 -20.39
N SER A 46 -19.13 -1.85 -19.30
CA SER A 46 -20.03 -2.94 -18.90
C SER A 46 -19.92 -3.22 -17.39
N VAL A 47 -20.91 -3.94 -16.83
CA VAL A 47 -20.90 -4.43 -15.45
C VAL A 47 -19.70 -5.37 -15.22
N CYS A 48 -19.39 -6.22 -16.18
CA CYS A 48 -18.24 -7.13 -16.12
C CYS A 48 -16.92 -6.36 -16.00
N LYS A 49 -16.75 -5.32 -16.81
CA LYS A 49 -15.55 -4.48 -16.75
C LYS A 49 -15.43 -3.73 -15.42
N CYS A 50 -16.55 -3.27 -14.87
CA CYS A 50 -16.60 -2.68 -13.54
C CYS A 50 -16.12 -3.66 -12.46
N SER A 51 -16.60 -4.90 -12.51
CA SER A 51 -16.20 -5.95 -11.58
C SER A 51 -14.70 -6.27 -11.69
N ASP A 52 -14.22 -6.49 -12.91
CA ASP A 52 -12.81 -6.82 -13.16
C ASP A 52 -11.86 -5.70 -12.71
N ASP A 53 -12.16 -4.44 -13.07
CA ASP A 53 -11.33 -3.30 -12.70
C ASP A 53 -11.38 -3.04 -11.19
N GLY A 54 -12.54 -3.19 -10.57
CA GLY A 54 -12.70 -3.09 -9.12
C GLY A 54 -11.90 -4.15 -8.39
N ILE A 55 -12.06 -5.42 -8.75
CA ILE A 55 -11.30 -6.55 -8.16
C ILE A 55 -9.80 -6.33 -8.33
N LYS A 56 -9.35 -5.97 -9.53
CA LYS A 56 -7.94 -5.73 -9.82
C LYS A 56 -7.37 -4.61 -8.95
N THR A 57 -8.09 -3.49 -8.83
CA THR A 57 -7.64 -2.33 -8.05
C THR A 57 -7.54 -2.66 -6.56
N LEU A 58 -8.57 -3.32 -6.00
CA LEU A 58 -8.58 -3.73 -4.60
C LEU A 58 -7.56 -4.82 -4.29
N THR A 59 -7.33 -5.75 -5.21
CA THR A 59 -6.27 -6.77 -5.06
C THR A 59 -4.89 -6.11 -5.01
N ASN A 60 -4.59 -5.17 -5.89
CA ASN A 60 -3.32 -4.44 -5.87
C ASN A 60 -3.13 -3.66 -4.55
N ALA A 61 -4.19 -3.05 -4.03
CA ALA A 61 -4.15 -2.38 -2.74
C ALA A 61 -3.85 -3.36 -1.59
N LEU A 62 -4.49 -4.52 -1.61
CA LEU A 62 -4.30 -5.55 -0.61
C LEU A 62 -2.88 -6.14 -0.65
N GLU A 63 -2.35 -6.40 -1.85
CA GLU A 63 -0.97 -6.88 -2.03
C GLU A 63 0.03 -5.85 -1.52
N LEU A 64 -0.11 -4.58 -1.87
CA LEU A 64 0.73 -3.50 -1.38
C LEU A 64 0.72 -3.44 0.15
N ARG A 65 -0.47 -3.51 0.79
CA ARG A 65 -0.57 -3.45 2.24
C ARG A 65 0.08 -4.67 2.93
N LYS A 66 0.00 -5.85 2.31
CA LYS A 66 0.60 -7.10 2.82
C LYS A 66 2.14 -7.15 2.72
N GLU A 67 2.77 -6.24 2.01
CA GLU A 67 4.24 -6.11 2.01
C GLU A 67 4.78 -5.65 3.38
N PHE A 68 3.92 -5.08 4.24
CA PHE A 68 4.27 -4.55 5.55
C PHE A 68 3.72 -5.44 6.67
N GLN A 69 4.56 -5.75 7.65
CA GLN A 69 4.17 -6.59 8.79
C GLN A 69 3.13 -5.93 9.70
N ASN A 70 3.17 -4.60 9.81
CA ASN A 70 2.26 -3.84 10.66
C ASN A 70 1.94 -2.46 10.06
N LEU A 71 0.98 -1.78 10.69
CA LEU A 71 0.50 -0.47 10.22
C LEU A 71 1.54 0.64 10.41
N GLU A 72 2.41 0.52 11.42
CA GLU A 72 3.45 1.51 11.69
C GLU A 72 4.50 1.52 10.57
N GLN A 73 5.00 0.35 10.17
CA GLN A 73 5.93 0.24 9.04
C GLN A 73 5.32 0.80 7.75
N TYR A 74 4.05 0.48 7.49
CA TYR A 74 3.33 1.01 6.34
C TYR A 74 3.21 2.53 6.40
N ASN A 75 2.84 3.11 7.55
CA ASN A 75 2.65 4.55 7.72
C ASN A 75 3.96 5.34 7.59
N ASN A 76 5.10 4.70 7.80
CA ASN A 76 6.42 5.31 7.65
C ASN A 76 6.94 5.26 6.20
N ASP A 77 6.29 4.53 5.29
CA ASP A 77 6.68 4.47 3.87
C ASP A 77 5.85 5.45 3.01
N SER A 78 6.41 6.62 2.76
CA SER A 78 5.73 7.70 2.04
C SER A 78 5.35 7.35 0.59
N GLU A 79 6.08 6.44 -0.06
CA GLU A 79 5.80 6.03 -1.43
C GLU A 79 4.62 5.07 -1.48
N SER A 80 4.57 4.12 -0.56
CA SER A 80 3.44 3.19 -0.43
C SER A 80 2.16 3.91 0.00
N LEU A 81 2.25 4.93 0.86
CA LEU A 81 1.11 5.78 1.19
C LEU A 81 0.55 6.51 -0.04
N LYS A 82 1.40 7.07 -0.89
CA LYS A 82 0.98 7.72 -2.14
C LYS A 82 0.35 6.72 -3.12
N THR A 83 0.95 5.55 -3.26
CA THR A 83 0.45 4.49 -4.12
C THR A 83 -0.90 3.98 -3.63
N MET A 84 -1.05 3.75 -2.32
CA MET A 84 -2.32 3.34 -1.73
C MET A 84 -3.41 4.40 -1.92
N SER A 85 -3.09 5.67 -1.69
CA SER A 85 -4.02 6.78 -1.94
C SER A 85 -4.49 6.80 -3.39
N SER A 86 -3.60 6.55 -4.33
CA SER A 86 -3.96 6.46 -5.75
C SER A 86 -4.87 5.26 -6.04
N LEU A 87 -4.59 4.09 -5.44
CA LEU A 87 -5.42 2.89 -5.62
C LEU A 87 -6.81 3.06 -5.01
N THR A 88 -6.91 3.62 -3.82
CA THR A 88 -8.21 3.86 -3.16
C THR A 88 -9.04 4.93 -3.88
N ASN A 89 -8.40 5.98 -4.39
CA ASN A 89 -9.06 7.00 -5.22
C ASN A 89 -9.55 6.40 -6.54
N ASN A 90 -8.75 5.56 -7.18
CA ASN A 90 -9.15 4.86 -8.41
C ASN A 90 -10.32 3.91 -8.16
N TRP A 91 -10.29 3.15 -7.05
CA TRP A 91 -11.42 2.33 -6.64
C TRP A 91 -12.70 3.16 -6.46
N SER A 92 -12.64 4.26 -5.74
CA SER A 92 -13.80 5.15 -5.55
C SER A 92 -14.36 5.65 -6.89
N LEU A 93 -13.48 6.03 -7.81
CA LEU A 93 -13.88 6.49 -9.14
C LEU A 93 -14.56 5.37 -9.94
N ILE A 94 -14.00 4.16 -9.96
CA ILE A 94 -14.60 2.99 -10.62
C ILE A 94 -15.98 2.72 -10.04
N ARG A 95 -16.08 2.60 -8.71
CA ARG A 95 -17.34 2.34 -8.00
C ARG A 95 -18.40 3.36 -8.35
N ASP A 96 -18.09 4.65 -8.25
CA ASP A 96 -19.04 5.73 -8.42
C ASP A 96 -19.54 5.84 -9.87
N GLN A 97 -18.64 5.74 -10.85
CA GLN A 97 -19.00 5.76 -12.26
C GLN A 97 -19.80 4.52 -12.67
N CYS A 98 -19.42 3.35 -12.17
CA CYS A 98 -20.17 2.12 -12.41
C CYS A 98 -21.56 2.15 -11.76
N LEU A 99 -21.66 2.67 -10.54
CA LEU A 99 -22.93 2.79 -9.83
C LEU A 99 -23.87 3.76 -10.53
N MET A 100 -23.36 4.89 -10.99
CA MET A 100 -24.16 5.85 -11.78
C MET A 100 -24.69 5.25 -13.09
N LYS A 101 -23.88 4.41 -13.76
CA LYS A 101 -24.25 3.86 -15.07
C LYS A 101 -25.12 2.62 -14.99
N PHE A 102 -24.85 1.72 -14.05
CA PHE A 102 -25.46 0.39 -13.99
C PHE A 102 -26.34 0.16 -12.76
N GLY A 103 -26.27 1.03 -11.77
CA GLY A 103 -27.11 0.98 -10.56
C GLY A 103 -27.10 -0.38 -9.87
N SER A 104 -28.26 -0.92 -9.59
CA SER A 104 -28.42 -2.20 -8.86
C SER A 104 -27.89 -3.43 -9.60
N GLN A 105 -27.57 -3.34 -10.89
CA GLN A 105 -27.01 -4.47 -11.64
C GLN A 105 -25.63 -4.88 -11.11
N LEU A 106 -24.89 -3.96 -10.52
CA LEU A 106 -23.58 -4.24 -9.91
C LEU A 106 -23.65 -5.22 -8.74
N PHE A 107 -24.79 -5.29 -8.06
CA PHE A 107 -25.00 -6.16 -6.90
C PHE A 107 -25.58 -7.53 -7.27
N LYS A 108 -25.84 -7.79 -8.56
CA LYS A 108 -26.33 -9.07 -9.03
C LYS A 108 -25.17 -9.93 -9.51
N PRO A 109 -24.89 -11.06 -8.83
CA PRO A 109 -23.85 -11.98 -9.25
C PRO A 109 -24.15 -12.54 -10.67
N SER A 110 -23.09 -12.69 -11.46
CA SER A 110 -23.14 -13.33 -12.78
C SER A 110 -21.81 -14.04 -13.08
N SER A 111 -21.69 -14.67 -14.24
CA SER A 111 -20.43 -15.31 -14.64
C SER A 111 -19.24 -14.35 -14.72
N CYS A 112 -19.47 -13.04 -14.85
CA CYS A 112 -18.42 -12.03 -14.98
C CYS A 112 -18.53 -10.90 -13.95
N ASN A 113 -19.57 -10.89 -13.12
CA ASN A 113 -19.75 -9.92 -12.04
C ASN A 113 -19.73 -10.64 -10.69
N ASN A 114 -18.72 -10.34 -9.88
CA ASN A 114 -18.51 -10.98 -8.58
C ASN A 114 -18.51 -9.94 -7.44
N PRO A 115 -19.70 -9.47 -7.00
CA PRO A 115 -19.81 -8.50 -5.93
C PRO A 115 -19.29 -9.04 -4.58
N ASP A 116 -19.43 -10.34 -4.32
CA ASP A 116 -18.94 -10.96 -3.08
C ASP A 116 -17.42 -10.86 -2.98
N LYS A 117 -16.72 -11.08 -4.09
CA LYS A 117 -15.25 -10.91 -4.14
C LYS A 117 -14.81 -9.47 -3.86
N ILE A 118 -15.57 -8.50 -4.36
CA ILE A 118 -15.31 -7.07 -4.08
C ILE A 118 -15.52 -6.79 -2.58
N HIS A 119 -16.58 -7.34 -2.00
CA HIS A 119 -16.86 -7.20 -0.58
C HIS A 119 -15.74 -7.80 0.29
N ASP A 120 -15.34 -9.04 0.02
CA ASP A 120 -14.24 -9.72 0.72
C ASP A 120 -12.93 -8.94 0.69
N LEU A 121 -12.57 -8.39 -0.48
CA LEU A 121 -11.34 -7.61 -0.62
C LEU A 121 -11.38 -6.32 0.21
N ARG A 122 -12.53 -5.67 0.26
CA ARG A 122 -12.75 -4.47 1.07
C ARG A 122 -12.66 -4.79 2.56
N GLU A 123 -13.30 -5.86 3.03
CA GLU A 123 -13.22 -6.30 4.43
C GLU A 123 -11.77 -6.64 4.83
N GLN A 124 -11.01 -7.31 3.96
CA GLN A 124 -9.60 -7.59 4.22
C GLN A 124 -8.76 -6.31 4.32
N LEU A 125 -9.00 -5.30 3.46
CA LEU A 125 -8.34 -4.02 3.51
C LEU A 125 -8.69 -3.25 4.79
N ASP A 126 -9.97 -3.21 5.15
CA ASP A 126 -10.45 -2.56 6.38
C ASP A 126 -9.84 -3.21 7.63
N ALA A 127 -9.73 -4.53 7.68
CA ALA A 127 -9.06 -5.27 8.76
C ALA A 127 -7.56 -4.94 8.87
N LEU A 128 -6.92 -4.53 7.79
CA LEU A 128 -5.53 -4.09 7.73
C LEU A 128 -5.36 -2.56 7.91
N GLY A 129 -6.43 -1.85 8.25
CA GLY A 129 -6.44 -0.41 8.52
C GLY A 129 -6.53 0.48 7.26
N ILE A 130 -6.89 -0.08 6.09
CA ILE A 130 -7.08 0.66 4.84
C ILE A 130 -8.57 0.82 4.56
N ARG A 131 -9.08 2.03 4.69
CA ARG A 131 -10.49 2.33 4.39
C ARG A 131 -10.74 2.43 2.90
N THR A 132 -11.77 1.72 2.43
CA THR A 132 -12.19 1.66 1.02
C THR A 132 -13.63 2.16 0.83
N SER A 133 -14.02 3.14 1.62
CA SER A 133 -15.37 3.76 1.63
C SER A 133 -15.80 4.30 0.28
#